data_ae1c72f426d04551fc698b8657efad1b
#
_entry.id   ae1c72f426d04551fc698b8657efad1b
#
_cell.length_a   1.000
_cell.length_b   1.000
_cell.length_c   1.000
_cell.angle_alpha   90.00
_cell.angle_beta   90.00
_cell.angle_gamma   90.00
#
_symmetry.space_group_name_H-M   'P 1'
#
loop_
_entity.id
_entity.type
_entity.pdbx_description
1 polymer ?
#
loop_
_entity_poly.entity_id
_entity_poly.type
_entity_poly.pdbx_seq_one_letter_code
_entity_poly.pdbx_strand_id
1 'polypeptide(L)'
;MFTIDLTVRNTAFPVSIERKSAEDAEAVYQEILTAMRSGDEKMIVELKSEGKTEKKVAVRATEISGVQVSQKDGAAAGGGRPPGFFALASE
;
A
#
# COMPACT_ATOMS: atom_id res chain seq x y z
N MET A 1 -11.52 2.97 7.06
CA MET A 1 -10.95 2.30 5.89
C MET A 1 -9.51 2.73 5.71
N PHE A 2 -8.66 1.79 5.42
CA PHE A 2 -7.24 2.06 5.24
C PHE A 2 -6.84 1.78 3.81
N THR A 3 -5.96 2.60 3.28
CA THR A 3 -5.51 2.45 1.89
C THR A 3 -4.01 2.20 1.89
N ILE A 4 -3.61 1.17 1.17
CA ILE A 4 -2.21 0.86 0.95
C ILE A 4 -1.92 1.14 -0.52
N ASP A 5 -1.05 2.09 -0.77
CA ASP A 5 -0.68 2.46 -2.13
C ASP A 5 0.72 1.95 -2.44
N LEU A 6 0.84 1.24 -3.55
CA LEU A 6 2.12 0.73 -4.01
C LEU A 6 2.52 1.48 -5.25
N THR A 7 3.75 1.97 -5.25
CA THR A 7 4.31 2.55 -6.46
C THR A 7 5.04 1.45 -7.21
N VAL A 8 4.61 1.21 -8.43
CA VAL A 8 5.17 0.15 -9.26
C VAL A 8 5.91 0.80 -10.44
N ARG A 9 7.09 0.30 -10.74
CA ARG A 9 7.90 0.83 -11.83
C ARG A 9 7.17 0.76 -13.14
N ASN A 10 7.35 1.79 -13.93
CA ASN A 10 6.81 1.85 -15.29
C ASN A 10 5.29 1.88 -15.35
N THR A 11 4.65 2.31 -14.27
CA THR A 11 3.22 2.53 -14.28
C THR A 11 2.94 4.00 -13.95
N ALA A 12 1.88 4.52 -14.54
CA ALA A 12 1.51 5.92 -14.34
C ALA A 12 0.83 6.15 -13.01
N PHE A 13 0.15 5.14 -12.48
CA PHE A 13 -0.66 5.30 -11.28
C PHE A 13 -0.29 4.26 -10.24
N PRO A 14 -0.41 4.60 -8.97
CA PRO A 14 -0.14 3.62 -7.92
C PRO A 14 -1.22 2.54 -7.91
N VAL A 15 -0.86 1.39 -7.39
CA VAL A 15 -1.82 0.33 -7.16
C VAL A 15 -2.36 0.51 -5.75
N SER A 16 -3.67 0.63 -5.63
CA SER A 16 -4.29 0.88 -4.33
C SER A 16 -5.05 -0.33 -3.82
N ILE A 17 -4.80 -0.66 -2.57
CA ILE A 17 -5.46 -1.78 -1.88
C ILE A 17 -6.16 -1.20 -0.66
N GLU A 18 -7.41 -1.57 -0.44
CA GLU A 18 -8.14 -1.12 0.73
C GLU A 18 -8.34 -2.23 1.73
N ARG A 19 -8.18 -1.91 3.00
CA ARG A 19 -8.41 -2.84 4.09
C ARG A 19 -9.27 -2.18 5.14
N LYS A 20 -10.10 -2.97 5.81
CA LYS A 20 -11.06 -2.42 6.76
C LYS A 20 -10.47 -2.16 8.13
N SER A 21 -9.50 -2.95 8.55
CA SER A 21 -8.93 -2.79 9.87
C SER A 21 -7.49 -2.29 9.82
N ALA A 22 -7.09 -1.59 10.87
CA ALA A 22 -5.72 -1.11 10.98
C ALA A 22 -4.72 -2.27 11.02
N GLU A 23 -5.09 -3.34 11.70
CA GLU A 23 -4.21 -4.49 11.82
C GLU A 23 -3.96 -5.14 10.47
N ASP A 24 -5.02 -5.30 9.68
CA ASP A 24 -4.88 -5.88 8.36
C ASP A 24 -4.05 -4.99 7.45
N ALA A 25 -4.27 -3.69 7.54
CA ALA A 25 -3.51 -2.76 6.72
C ALA A 25 -2.03 -2.80 7.07
N GLU A 26 -1.72 -2.84 8.35
CA GLU A 26 -0.34 -2.92 8.79
C GLU A 26 0.29 -4.24 8.35
N ALA A 27 -0.46 -5.33 8.42
CA ALA A 27 0.04 -6.62 7.99
C ALA A 27 0.40 -6.62 6.52
N VAL A 28 -0.45 -6.02 5.70
CA VAL A 28 -0.19 -5.90 4.27
C VAL A 28 1.05 -5.04 4.02
N TYR A 29 1.16 -3.94 4.74
CA TYR A 29 2.30 -3.05 4.61
C TYR A 29 3.60 -3.80 4.93
N GLN A 30 3.62 -4.56 6.02
CA GLN A 30 4.81 -5.32 6.41
C GLN A 30 5.12 -6.42 5.42
N GLU A 31 4.11 -7.05 4.88
CA GLU A 31 4.30 -8.09 3.88
C GLU A 31 4.99 -7.51 2.63
N ILE A 32 4.54 -6.32 2.22
CA ILE A 32 5.12 -5.67 1.06
C ILE A 32 6.56 -5.24 1.34
N LEU A 33 6.83 -4.71 2.53
CA LEU A 33 8.19 -4.34 2.91
C LEU A 33 9.11 -5.55 2.86
N THR A 34 8.65 -6.68 3.39
CA THR A 34 9.43 -7.90 3.37
C THR A 34 9.73 -8.33 1.94
N ALA A 35 8.72 -8.26 1.08
CA ALA A 35 8.90 -8.61 -0.31
C ALA A 35 9.91 -7.70 -1.00
N MET A 36 9.84 -6.41 -0.71
CA MET A 36 10.76 -5.44 -1.31
C MET A 36 12.20 -5.70 -0.87
N ARG A 37 12.38 -6.13 0.37
CA ARG A 37 13.71 -6.40 0.90
C ARG A 37 14.31 -7.70 0.37
N SER A 38 13.46 -8.62 -0.06
CA SER A 38 13.92 -9.94 -0.48
C SER A 38 14.79 -9.91 -1.73
N GLY A 39 14.49 -9.01 -2.65
CA GLY A 39 15.22 -8.94 -3.90
C GLY A 39 15.01 -10.13 -4.82
N ASP A 40 14.06 -11.00 -4.51
CA ASP A 40 13.81 -12.19 -5.28
C ASP A 40 13.00 -11.85 -6.54
N GLU A 41 13.62 -12.02 -7.69
CA GLU A 41 12.99 -11.68 -8.96
C GLU A 41 11.76 -12.54 -9.27
N LYS A 42 11.65 -13.69 -8.64
CA LYS A 42 10.54 -14.60 -8.89
C LYS A 42 9.39 -14.38 -7.93
N MET A 43 9.58 -13.57 -6.92
CA MET A 43 8.53 -13.35 -5.92
C MET A 43 7.39 -12.52 -6.47
N ILE A 44 6.19 -13.02 -6.33
CA ILE A 44 4.97 -12.32 -6.71
C ILE A 44 4.22 -12.00 -5.42
N VAL A 45 3.84 -10.75 -5.27
CA VAL A 45 3.03 -10.31 -4.14
C VAL A 45 1.58 -10.29 -4.59
N GLU A 46 0.75 -11.08 -3.94
CA GLU A 46 -0.68 -11.13 -4.25
C GLU A 46 -1.45 -10.43 -3.14
N LEU A 47 -2.26 -9.49 -3.52
CA LEU A 47 -2.98 -8.65 -2.58
C LEU A 47 -4.47 -8.63 -2.89
N LYS A 48 -5.28 -8.55 -1.85
CA LYS A 48 -6.71 -8.49 -1.99
C LYS A 48 -7.22 -7.19 -1.39
N SER A 49 -8.06 -6.50 -2.14
CA SER A 49 -8.65 -5.26 -1.68
C SER A 49 -10.06 -5.53 -1.14
N GLU A 50 -10.38 -4.90 -0.01
CA GLU A 50 -11.68 -5.07 0.65
C GLU A 50 -12.59 -3.86 0.51
N GLY A 51 -12.34 -3.00 -0.44
CA GLY A 51 -13.14 -1.80 -0.63
C GLY A 51 -14.50 -2.10 -1.24
N LYS A 52 -15.12 -1.07 -1.80
CA LYS A 52 -16.43 -1.22 -2.43
C LYS A 52 -16.41 -2.27 -3.52
N THR A 53 -15.31 -2.36 -4.21
CA THR A 53 -15.11 -3.36 -5.25
C THR A 53 -14.02 -4.29 -4.78
N GLU A 54 -14.35 -5.57 -4.66
CA GLU A 54 -13.34 -6.55 -4.33
C GLU A 54 -12.47 -6.76 -5.55
N LYS A 55 -11.17 -6.72 -5.35
CA LYS A 55 -10.25 -6.99 -6.43
C LYS A 55 -9.01 -7.67 -5.89
N LYS A 56 -8.35 -8.39 -6.74
CA LYS A 56 -7.09 -9.03 -6.43
C LYS A 56 -6.02 -8.42 -7.32
N VAL A 57 -4.86 -8.20 -6.74
CA VAL A 57 -3.74 -7.61 -7.47
C VAL A 57 -2.53 -8.49 -7.27
N ALA A 58 -1.80 -8.74 -8.32
CA ALA A 58 -0.54 -9.47 -8.23
C ALA A 58 0.54 -8.59 -8.84
N VAL A 59 1.62 -8.40 -8.11
CA VAL A 59 2.70 -7.52 -8.53
C VAL A 59 4.02 -8.22 -8.28
N ARG A 60 4.94 -8.11 -9.21
CA ARG A 60 6.27 -8.65 -9.02
C ARG A 60 7.00 -7.82 -7.97
N ALA A 61 7.54 -8.47 -6.96
CA ALA A 61 8.14 -7.77 -5.83
C ALA A 61 9.24 -6.80 -6.24
N THR A 62 10.07 -7.18 -7.20
CA THR A 62 11.17 -6.33 -7.64
C THR A 62 10.72 -5.07 -8.37
N GLU A 63 9.46 -5.03 -8.78
CA GLU A 63 8.92 -3.86 -9.47
C GLU A 63 8.28 -2.86 -8.52
N ILE A 64 8.17 -3.19 -7.26
CA ILE A 64 7.61 -2.26 -6.28
C ILE A 64 8.72 -1.32 -5.81
N SER A 65 8.54 -0.02 -6.05
CA SER A 65 9.51 0.97 -5.66
C SER A 65 9.14 1.72 -4.38
N GLY A 66 7.89 1.61 -3.96
CA GLY A 66 7.47 2.26 -2.72
C GLY A 66 6.13 1.74 -2.25
N VAL A 67 5.85 1.92 -0.97
CA VAL A 67 4.59 1.53 -0.38
C VAL A 67 4.23 2.54 0.70
N GLN A 68 2.96 2.86 0.79
CA GLN A 68 2.49 3.79 1.80
C GLN A 68 1.14 3.31 2.30
N VAL A 69 0.91 3.47 3.60
CA VAL A 69 -0.38 3.15 4.18
C VAL A 69 -0.97 4.43 4.76
N SER A 70 -2.26 4.64 4.55
CA SER A 70 -2.93 5.82 5.07
C SER A 70 -4.31 5.45 5.55
N GLN A 71 -4.80 6.22 6.49
CA GLN A 71 -6.16 6.05 6.97
C GLN A 71 -7.04 7.00 6.21
N LYS A 72 -8.05 6.45 5.58
CA LYS A 72 -8.99 7.22 4.80
C LYS A 72 -10.28 7.34 5.55
N ASP A 73 -10.44 8.44 6.20
CA ASP A 73 -11.58 8.70 7.05
C ASP A 73 -12.04 10.11 6.68
N GLY A 74 -13.30 10.27 6.38
CA GLY A 74 -13.80 11.55 5.92
C GLY A 74 -13.48 12.69 6.83
N ALA A 75 -13.58 12.46 8.12
CA ALA A 75 -13.30 13.50 9.09
C ALA A 75 -11.81 13.80 9.15
N ALA A 76 -11.02 12.77 9.02
CA ALA A 76 -9.57 12.93 9.10
C ALA A 76 -9.04 13.73 7.94
N ALA A 77 -9.74 13.69 6.83
CA ALA A 77 -9.32 14.46 5.68
C ALA A 77 -9.22 15.92 6.05
N GLY A 78 -10.04 16.34 7.01
CA GLY A 78 -9.99 17.70 7.47
C GLY A 78 -8.70 18.06 8.17
N GLY A 79 -7.92 17.06 8.53
CA GLY A 79 -6.64 17.32 9.14
C GLY A 79 -5.65 18.00 8.22
N GLY A 80 -5.94 17.96 6.95
CA GLY A 80 -5.15 18.71 5.99
C GLY A 80 -3.75 18.20 5.76
N ARG A 81 -3.41 17.07 6.31
CA ARG A 81 -2.08 16.52 6.11
C ARG A 81 -2.11 15.38 5.13
N PRO A 82 -1.36 15.50 4.06
CA PRO A 82 -1.26 14.40 3.11
C PRO A 82 -0.60 13.20 3.80
N PRO A 83 -1.10 12.01 3.59
CA PRO A 83 -0.48 10.82 4.21
C PRO A 83 1.00 10.67 3.86
N GLY A 84 1.36 11.01 2.66
CA GLY A 84 2.75 10.92 2.25
C GLY A 84 3.67 11.82 3.06
N PHE A 85 3.11 12.87 3.63
CA PHE A 85 3.89 13.77 4.46
C PHE A 85 4.45 13.04 5.67
N PHE A 86 3.64 12.20 6.28
CA PHE A 86 4.10 11.44 7.43
C PHE A 86 5.18 10.44 7.06
N ALA A 87 5.04 9.84 5.90
CA ALA A 87 6.06 8.90 5.45
C ALA A 87 7.41 9.59 5.31
N LEU A 88 7.39 10.80 4.77
CA LEU A 88 8.62 11.57 4.64
C LEU A 88 9.16 11.98 6.00
N ALA A 89 8.27 12.37 6.90
CA ALA A 89 8.71 12.81 8.21
C ALA A 89 9.30 11.69 9.04
N SER A 90 8.87 10.46 8.81
CA SER A 90 9.34 9.33 9.60
C SER A 90 10.67 8.77 9.11
N GLU A 91 11.09 9.22 7.98
CA GLU A 91 12.38 8.81 7.46
C GLU A 91 13.49 9.64 8.07
#